data_c03e1478d11a1f4f6d2282148b2f4a15
#
_entry.id   c03e1478d11a1f4f6d2282148b2f4a15
#
_cell.length_a   1.000
_cell.length_b   1.000
_cell.length_c   1.000
_cell.angle_alpha   90.00
_cell.angle_beta   90.00
_cell.angle_gamma   90.00
#
_symmetry.space_group_name_H-M   'P 1'
#
loop_
_entity.id
_entity.type
_entity.pdbx_description
1 polymer ?
#
loop_
_entity_poly.entity_id
_entity_poly.type
_entity_poly.pdbx_seq_one_letter_code
_entity_poly.pdbx_strand_id
1 'polypeptide(L)'
;VGEPAVSARPAPDLVVLGGTVLTLDRGGTRASALAARDGRIAEIGDDRSIAALAGPGTTVLDLAGRTVVPGFVESHNHPSFFGMALAAPVDAGSPPNDRISDIADRVRQAARDFGPGEWIKGFRYDDTLLADNRHPTRHDLDPASPRNPVLLTHVTGHFSVANSAALRAVGITAATPDPPGGAIARDERGEPTGLLIETAAFLVNSAMPSQGPDELAAALQLADAEYLRNGVTSVHDTGIGLIGGEQELAAYRMLTSAGKLRTRIHGYLFHTLLPGLAEGAPESPDPSNPDGFTMNGIKIVADGSIQGRTGCLAEGYTCDPDEHGMMLLEPDELSRRIAALDAAGWQVAVHGNGDAAIDAIIDGYARLGAPEGTGRRHRIEHCQTAREDQLDRMAENGIAASFFIKHVYYWGDRHRDVFLGPERARRISPLASARSRGIHFGLHSDTPVTPVPPLEGIWCAVARQTSSGQLLGPEQAIDVEAALRGYTIDAAYLAGEEESKGSIEVGKLADLIVLSEDPTAVDPSRIRDLTVDATVIGGRLVWQRDPVPAGGAR
;
A
#
# COMPACT_ATOMS: atom_id res chain seq x y z
N VAL A 1 -56.52 1.46 -27.85
CA VAL A 1 -55.48 0.82 -27.05
C VAL A 1 -54.27 1.75 -27.13
N GLY A 2 -54.10 2.61 -26.08
CA GLY A 2 -52.95 3.51 -26.00
C GLY A 2 -51.67 2.68 -25.76
N GLU A 3 -50.62 2.95 -26.49
CA GLU A 3 -49.28 2.45 -26.19
C GLU A 3 -48.91 2.82 -24.74
N PRO A 4 -48.32 1.88 -23.96
CA PRO A 4 -47.87 2.20 -22.62
C PRO A 4 -46.78 3.27 -22.76
N ALA A 5 -46.98 4.42 -22.08
CA ALA A 5 -46.00 5.48 -21.99
C ALA A 5 -44.69 4.83 -21.51
N VAL A 6 -43.66 4.86 -22.35
CA VAL A 6 -42.29 4.47 -21.94
C VAL A 6 -41.94 5.42 -20.80
N SER A 7 -41.88 4.89 -19.59
CA SER A 7 -41.44 5.63 -18.41
C SER A 7 -40.08 6.25 -18.74
N ALA A 8 -40.01 7.57 -18.82
CA ALA A 8 -38.78 8.28 -19.05
C ALA A 8 -37.77 7.85 -17.97
N ARG A 9 -36.63 7.32 -18.38
CA ARG A 9 -35.56 6.96 -17.41
C ARG A 9 -35.21 8.22 -16.61
N PRO A 10 -35.06 8.17 -15.30
CA PRO A 10 -34.66 9.33 -14.50
C PRO A 10 -33.30 9.87 -15.00
N ALA A 11 -33.14 11.20 -14.91
CA ALA A 11 -31.93 11.88 -15.31
C ALA A 11 -30.73 11.35 -14.48
N PRO A 12 -29.51 11.31 -15.04
CA PRO A 12 -28.31 10.95 -14.29
C PRO A 12 -27.96 11.99 -13.22
N ASP A 13 -27.25 11.56 -12.18
CA ASP A 13 -26.73 12.46 -11.14
C ASP A 13 -25.50 13.23 -11.62
N LEU A 14 -24.70 12.57 -12.48
CA LEU A 14 -23.47 13.12 -13.06
C LEU A 14 -23.40 12.81 -14.55
N VAL A 15 -22.99 13.79 -15.34
CA VAL A 15 -22.47 13.57 -16.70
C VAL A 15 -21.06 14.13 -16.80
N VAL A 16 -20.19 13.41 -17.51
CA VAL A 16 -18.80 13.77 -17.78
C VAL A 16 -18.67 13.95 -19.28
N LEU A 17 -18.17 15.10 -19.71
CA LEU A 17 -18.18 15.53 -21.11
C LEU A 17 -16.87 16.21 -21.50
N GLY A 18 -16.59 16.30 -22.81
CA GLY A 18 -15.59 17.21 -23.35
C GLY A 18 -14.13 16.75 -23.21
N GLY A 19 -13.88 15.45 -23.21
CA GLY A 19 -12.52 14.92 -23.12
C GLY A 19 -12.38 13.48 -23.58
N THR A 20 -11.47 12.74 -22.99
CA THR A 20 -11.24 11.32 -23.29
C THR A 20 -11.65 10.47 -22.08
N VAL A 21 -12.39 9.39 -22.31
CA VAL A 21 -12.72 8.36 -21.34
C VAL A 21 -11.97 7.08 -21.71
N LEU A 22 -10.98 6.69 -20.88
CA LEU A 22 -10.29 5.40 -20.97
C LEU A 22 -11.01 4.41 -20.07
N THR A 23 -11.72 3.47 -20.63
CA THR A 23 -12.56 2.56 -19.85
C THR A 23 -11.78 1.51 -19.09
N LEU A 24 -10.61 1.13 -19.57
CA LEU A 24 -9.80 0.00 -19.11
C LEU A 24 -10.60 -1.31 -19.01
N ASP A 25 -11.69 -1.40 -19.79
CA ASP A 25 -12.41 -2.64 -19.99
C ASP A 25 -11.54 -3.67 -20.75
N ARG A 26 -12.06 -4.87 -20.91
CA ARG A 26 -11.33 -5.93 -21.63
C ARG A 26 -11.08 -5.59 -23.11
N GLY A 27 -11.93 -4.73 -23.68
CA GLY A 27 -11.85 -4.31 -25.09
C GLY A 27 -10.95 -3.11 -25.34
N GLY A 28 -10.45 -2.43 -24.31
CA GLY A 28 -9.69 -1.19 -24.45
C GLY A 28 -10.55 -0.06 -25.05
N THR A 29 -11.84 -0.01 -24.69
CA THR A 29 -12.79 0.97 -25.24
C THR A 29 -12.39 2.39 -24.87
N ARG A 30 -12.55 3.31 -25.84
CA ARG A 30 -12.42 4.75 -25.63
C ARG A 30 -13.74 5.44 -25.97
N ALA A 31 -14.13 6.41 -25.15
CA ALA A 31 -15.31 7.24 -25.37
C ALA A 31 -14.96 8.71 -25.13
N SER A 32 -15.90 9.63 -25.38
CA SER A 32 -15.72 11.05 -25.03
C SER A 32 -16.55 11.48 -23.82
N ALA A 33 -17.53 10.67 -23.42
CA ALA A 33 -18.45 11.02 -22.35
C ALA A 33 -19.00 9.80 -21.63
N LEU A 34 -19.51 10.01 -20.41
CA LEU A 34 -20.26 9.03 -19.63
C LEU A 34 -21.32 9.71 -18.73
N ALA A 35 -22.32 8.93 -18.33
CA ALA A 35 -23.31 9.31 -17.34
C ALA A 35 -23.30 8.34 -16.16
N ALA A 36 -23.48 8.86 -14.94
CA ALA A 36 -23.64 8.07 -13.73
C ALA A 36 -24.99 8.37 -13.05
N ARG A 37 -25.59 7.33 -12.47
CA ARG A 37 -26.84 7.40 -11.72
C ARG A 37 -26.78 6.44 -10.54
N ASP A 38 -27.28 6.88 -9.39
CA ASP A 38 -27.32 6.07 -8.16
C ASP A 38 -25.94 5.47 -7.82
N GLY A 39 -24.88 6.27 -8.03
CA GLY A 39 -23.51 5.90 -7.74
C GLY A 39 -22.86 4.95 -8.76
N ARG A 40 -23.54 4.58 -9.86
CA ARG A 40 -23.05 3.64 -10.86
C ARG A 40 -23.02 4.24 -12.26
N ILE A 41 -22.14 3.71 -13.11
CA ILE A 41 -22.07 4.05 -14.53
C ILE A 41 -23.40 3.63 -15.19
N ALA A 42 -24.13 4.57 -15.72
CA ALA A 42 -25.41 4.34 -16.39
C ALA A 42 -25.28 4.24 -17.90
N GLU A 43 -24.40 5.03 -18.51
CA GLU A 43 -24.19 5.04 -19.97
C GLU A 43 -22.79 5.56 -20.30
N ILE A 44 -22.23 5.08 -21.42
CA ILE A 44 -20.93 5.50 -21.97
C ILE A 44 -21.18 5.81 -23.45
N GLY A 45 -20.66 6.94 -23.95
CA GLY A 45 -20.92 7.33 -25.33
C GLY A 45 -20.14 8.56 -25.78
N ASP A 46 -20.73 9.28 -26.70
CA ASP A 46 -20.25 10.59 -27.15
C ASP A 46 -20.89 11.75 -26.38
N ASP A 47 -20.25 12.93 -26.46
CA ASP A 47 -20.70 14.12 -25.77
C ASP A 47 -22.18 14.49 -26.06
N ARG A 48 -22.61 14.32 -27.31
CA ARG A 48 -23.95 14.68 -27.72
C ARG A 48 -25.02 13.77 -27.12
N SER A 49 -24.77 12.47 -27.15
CA SER A 49 -25.68 11.46 -26.61
C SER A 49 -25.80 11.58 -25.10
N ILE A 50 -24.65 11.74 -24.40
CA ILE A 50 -24.61 11.83 -22.93
C ILE A 50 -25.17 13.19 -22.44
N ALA A 51 -24.83 14.30 -23.09
CA ALA A 51 -25.38 15.61 -22.72
C ALA A 51 -26.92 15.66 -22.81
N ALA A 52 -27.51 14.93 -23.77
CA ALA A 52 -28.96 14.86 -23.94
C ALA A 52 -29.68 14.13 -22.76
N LEU A 53 -28.96 13.38 -21.93
CA LEU A 53 -29.52 12.72 -20.74
C LEU A 53 -29.61 13.65 -19.52
N ALA A 54 -28.86 14.76 -19.53
CA ALA A 54 -28.81 15.69 -18.41
C ALA A 54 -30.17 16.34 -18.16
N GLY A 55 -30.56 16.44 -16.90
CA GLY A 55 -31.80 17.08 -16.45
C GLY A 55 -31.54 18.08 -15.33
N PRO A 56 -32.62 18.72 -14.83
CA PRO A 56 -32.50 19.59 -13.67
C PRO A 56 -31.90 18.83 -12.47
N GLY A 57 -30.78 19.27 -11.98
CA GLY A 57 -30.06 18.60 -10.86
C GLY A 57 -28.93 17.69 -11.27
N THR A 58 -28.73 17.41 -12.57
CA THR A 58 -27.55 16.70 -13.06
C THR A 58 -26.31 17.58 -12.91
N THR A 59 -25.28 17.06 -12.23
CA THR A 59 -23.95 17.66 -12.19
C THR A 59 -23.27 17.45 -13.53
N VAL A 60 -22.68 18.48 -14.12
CA VAL A 60 -21.90 18.41 -15.36
C VAL A 60 -20.42 18.59 -15.01
N LEU A 61 -19.60 17.58 -15.28
CA LEU A 61 -18.15 17.65 -15.18
C LEU A 61 -17.55 17.81 -16.57
N ASP A 62 -17.14 19.04 -16.90
CA ASP A 62 -16.46 19.35 -18.15
C ASP A 62 -14.97 19.01 -18.02
N LEU A 63 -14.52 18.08 -18.84
CA LEU A 63 -13.12 17.65 -18.88
C LEU A 63 -12.21 18.70 -19.53
N ALA A 64 -12.73 19.58 -20.36
CA ALA A 64 -11.92 20.58 -21.09
C ALA A 64 -10.71 19.96 -21.80
N GLY A 65 -10.88 18.81 -22.44
CA GLY A 65 -9.84 18.06 -23.14
C GLY A 65 -9.00 17.10 -22.27
N ARG A 66 -9.24 17.07 -20.96
CA ARG A 66 -8.56 16.15 -20.01
C ARG A 66 -9.06 14.72 -20.17
N THR A 67 -8.44 13.80 -19.41
CA THR A 67 -8.74 12.36 -19.51
C THR A 67 -9.34 11.82 -18.21
N VAL A 68 -10.43 11.06 -18.34
CA VAL A 68 -11.00 10.27 -17.26
C VAL A 68 -10.53 8.83 -17.37
N VAL A 69 -10.12 8.27 -16.23
CA VAL A 69 -9.83 6.84 -16.06
C VAL A 69 -10.58 6.32 -14.82
N PRO A 70 -10.71 4.99 -14.61
CA PRO A 70 -11.21 4.45 -13.35
C PRO A 70 -10.39 4.98 -12.17
N GLY A 71 -11.03 5.13 -11.02
CA GLY A 71 -10.31 5.46 -9.79
C GLY A 71 -9.23 4.44 -9.46
N PHE A 72 -8.09 4.91 -8.97
CA PHE A 72 -6.99 4.01 -8.60
C PHE A 72 -7.35 3.14 -7.40
N VAL A 73 -6.87 1.90 -7.44
CA VAL A 73 -6.96 0.90 -6.39
C VAL A 73 -5.56 0.58 -5.91
N GLU A 74 -5.24 0.93 -4.68
CA GLU A 74 -4.00 0.53 -4.01
C GLU A 74 -4.15 -0.90 -3.51
N SER A 75 -3.44 -1.85 -4.13
CA SER A 75 -3.60 -3.27 -3.83
C SER A 75 -2.93 -3.72 -2.51
N HIS A 76 -2.15 -2.85 -1.87
CA HIS A 76 -1.53 -3.08 -0.56
C HIS A 76 -1.14 -1.74 0.07
N ASN A 77 -1.71 -1.44 1.23
CA ASN A 77 -1.44 -0.19 1.93
C ASN A 77 -1.75 -0.33 3.42
N HIS A 78 -1.39 0.68 4.23
CA HIS A 78 -1.60 0.72 5.67
C HIS A 78 -2.19 2.07 6.10
N PRO A 79 -3.49 2.33 5.86
CA PRO A 79 -4.11 3.64 6.07
C PRO A 79 -3.98 4.20 7.49
N SER A 80 -4.15 3.36 8.52
CA SER A 80 -3.98 3.79 9.91
C SER A 80 -2.54 4.22 10.19
N PHE A 81 -1.56 3.40 9.77
CA PHE A 81 -0.14 3.72 9.91
C PHE A 81 0.23 4.99 9.14
N PHE A 82 -0.29 5.14 7.92
CA PHE A 82 -0.07 6.33 7.11
C PHE A 82 -0.62 7.59 7.77
N GLY A 83 -1.87 7.55 8.22
CA GLY A 83 -2.48 8.69 8.91
C GLY A 83 -1.75 9.07 10.19
N MET A 84 -1.26 8.09 10.94
CA MET A 84 -0.41 8.31 12.11
C MET A 84 0.94 8.93 11.73
N ALA A 85 1.54 8.49 10.64
CA ALA A 85 2.79 9.09 10.15
C ALA A 85 2.60 10.54 9.71
N LEU A 86 1.45 10.87 9.09
CA LEU A 86 1.07 12.25 8.74
C LEU A 86 0.84 13.13 9.98
N ALA A 87 0.30 12.56 11.05
CA ALA A 87 0.05 13.26 12.30
C ALA A 87 1.27 13.33 13.24
N ALA A 88 2.35 12.64 12.92
CA ALA A 88 3.50 12.52 13.81
C ALA A 88 4.21 13.85 14.05
N PRO A 89 4.64 14.13 15.29
CA PRO A 89 5.33 15.37 15.62
C PRO A 89 6.73 15.48 15.00
N VAL A 90 7.34 14.35 14.61
CA VAL A 90 8.67 14.32 14.01
C VAL A 90 8.62 13.64 12.63
N ASP A 91 8.80 14.44 11.58
CA ASP A 91 9.13 13.90 10.26
C ASP A 91 10.63 13.57 10.24
N ALA A 92 10.96 12.29 10.33
CA ALA A 92 12.33 11.79 10.30
C ALA A 92 12.79 11.40 8.89
N GLY A 93 11.95 11.57 7.86
CA GLY A 93 12.23 11.13 6.49
C GLY A 93 13.43 11.84 5.82
N SER A 94 14.00 11.19 4.84
CA SER A 94 15.09 11.73 4.02
C SER A 94 14.68 11.71 2.53
N PRO A 95 14.51 12.89 1.89
CA PRO A 95 14.51 14.22 2.47
C PRO A 95 13.34 14.44 3.44
N PRO A 96 13.29 15.49 4.30
CA PRO A 96 14.16 16.68 4.27
C PRO A 96 15.38 16.60 5.19
N ASN A 97 15.66 15.43 5.82
CA ASN A 97 16.80 15.27 6.71
C ASN A 97 17.96 14.64 5.94
N ASP A 98 19.14 15.27 6.00
CA ASP A 98 20.36 14.76 5.35
C ASP A 98 21.22 13.96 6.33
N ARG A 99 21.09 14.21 7.65
CA ARG A 99 21.89 13.62 8.71
C ARG A 99 21.05 13.24 9.92
N ILE A 100 21.59 12.35 10.75
CA ILE A 100 20.99 11.98 12.06
C ILE A 100 20.84 13.22 12.94
N SER A 101 21.78 14.19 12.87
CA SER A 101 21.69 15.45 13.62
C SER A 101 20.44 16.26 13.29
N ASP A 102 19.98 16.23 12.04
CA ASP A 102 18.79 16.97 11.61
C ASP A 102 17.54 16.36 12.23
N ILE A 103 17.48 15.01 12.27
CA ILE A 103 16.40 14.28 12.95
C ILE A 103 16.42 14.60 14.45
N ALA A 104 17.60 14.58 15.09
CA ALA A 104 17.76 14.93 16.50
C ALA A 104 17.30 16.37 16.80
N ASP A 105 17.56 17.32 15.90
CA ASP A 105 17.07 18.69 16.03
C ASP A 105 15.55 18.79 15.96
N ARG A 106 14.90 18.02 15.08
CA ARG A 106 13.42 17.91 15.03
C ARG A 106 12.86 17.30 16.30
N VAL A 107 13.48 16.24 16.82
CA VAL A 107 13.12 15.66 18.11
C VAL A 107 13.24 16.69 19.24
N ARG A 108 14.32 17.47 19.26
CA ARG A 108 14.55 18.55 20.25
C ARG A 108 13.50 19.65 20.15
N GLN A 109 13.08 19.99 18.92
CA GLN A 109 12.02 20.96 18.70
C GLN A 109 10.68 20.43 19.20
N ALA A 110 10.30 19.21 18.80
CA ALA A 110 9.06 18.57 19.26
C ALA A 110 9.01 18.44 20.79
N ALA A 111 10.13 18.10 21.43
CA ALA A 111 10.21 17.96 22.89
C ALA A 111 9.86 19.24 23.69
N ARG A 112 9.75 20.40 23.06
CA ARG A 112 9.31 21.64 23.70
C ARG A 112 7.80 21.68 23.95
N ASP A 113 7.05 20.97 23.10
CA ASP A 113 5.59 20.95 23.11
C ASP A 113 5.03 19.78 23.93
N PHE A 114 5.90 18.89 24.44
CA PHE A 114 5.53 17.70 25.20
C PHE A 114 5.96 17.84 26.67
N GLY A 115 5.06 17.43 27.58
CA GLY A 115 5.36 17.31 29.01
C GLY A 115 6.38 16.21 29.31
N PRO A 116 7.10 16.27 30.46
CA PRO A 116 8.03 15.20 30.83
C PRO A 116 7.36 13.84 30.91
N GLY A 117 7.94 12.83 30.26
CA GLY A 117 7.41 11.46 30.21
C GLY A 117 6.41 11.20 29.08
N GLU A 118 5.94 12.21 28.37
CA GLU A 118 5.11 12.04 27.19
C GLU A 118 5.95 11.51 26.01
N TRP A 119 5.36 10.61 25.23
CA TRP A 119 6.02 9.96 24.09
C TRP A 119 6.11 10.86 22.88
N ILE A 120 7.30 10.94 22.27
CA ILE A 120 7.54 11.61 21.00
C ILE A 120 7.77 10.55 19.93
N LYS A 121 6.92 10.57 18.90
CA LYS A 121 6.97 9.64 17.77
C LYS A 121 7.51 10.33 16.54
N GLY A 122 8.37 9.61 15.79
CA GLY A 122 8.82 10.04 14.47
C GLY A 122 8.78 8.88 13.50
N PHE A 123 8.59 9.19 12.21
CA PHE A 123 8.43 8.18 11.16
C PHE A 123 9.30 8.47 9.96
N ARG A 124 9.61 7.41 9.20
CA ARG A 124 10.20 7.41 7.86
C ARG A 124 11.71 7.65 7.80
N TYR A 125 12.48 7.58 8.89
CA TYR A 125 13.93 7.65 8.73
C TYR A 125 14.42 6.48 7.84
N ASP A 126 15.43 6.76 7.02
CA ASP A 126 16.11 5.76 6.18
C ASP A 126 17.62 5.92 6.40
N ASP A 127 18.24 4.97 7.11
CA ASP A 127 19.65 4.97 7.45
C ASP A 127 20.55 4.99 6.21
N THR A 128 20.05 4.46 5.10
CA THR A 128 20.79 4.36 3.84
C THR A 128 20.75 5.66 3.02
N LEU A 129 19.85 6.60 3.34
CA LEU A 129 19.77 7.93 2.73
C LEU A 129 20.44 9.02 3.58
N LEU A 130 20.72 8.72 4.85
CA LEU A 130 21.44 9.64 5.72
C LEU A 130 22.94 9.62 5.40
N ALA A 131 23.57 10.78 5.38
CA ALA A 131 25.01 10.90 5.14
C ALA A 131 25.88 10.18 6.19
N ASP A 132 25.30 9.90 7.36
CA ASP A 132 25.93 9.10 8.42
C ASP A 132 26.02 7.61 8.06
N ASN A 133 25.23 7.14 7.08
CA ASN A 133 25.19 5.76 6.58
C ASN A 133 25.08 4.71 7.70
N ARG A 134 24.24 4.99 8.68
CA ARG A 134 23.93 4.13 9.81
C ARG A 134 22.56 4.48 10.40
N HIS A 135 21.99 3.56 11.14
CA HIS A 135 20.83 3.85 11.97
C HIS A 135 21.16 4.90 13.05
N PRO A 136 20.21 5.77 13.45
CA PRO A 136 20.29 6.51 14.70
C PRO A 136 20.43 5.54 15.88
N THR A 137 20.96 6.03 16.99
CA THR A 137 21.05 5.28 18.24
C THR A 137 20.45 6.09 19.40
N ARG A 138 20.29 5.45 20.56
CA ARG A 138 19.89 6.18 21.77
C ARG A 138 20.83 7.34 22.08
N HIS A 139 22.11 7.22 21.79
CA HIS A 139 23.13 8.26 22.05
C HIS A 139 22.94 9.51 21.19
N ASP A 140 22.37 9.37 20.00
CA ASP A 140 22.01 10.49 19.13
C ASP A 140 20.75 11.20 19.64
N LEU A 141 19.80 10.46 20.23
CA LEU A 141 18.50 10.97 20.64
C LEU A 141 18.43 11.47 22.10
N ASP A 142 19.21 10.88 23.01
CA ASP A 142 19.22 11.23 24.43
C ASP A 142 19.50 12.73 24.70
N PRO A 143 20.49 13.37 24.01
CA PRO A 143 20.73 14.81 24.17
C PRO A 143 19.59 15.69 23.64
N ALA A 144 18.84 15.18 22.66
CA ALA A 144 17.73 15.90 22.05
C ALA A 144 16.47 15.88 22.95
N SER A 145 16.22 14.74 23.62
CA SER A 145 15.06 14.53 24.49
C SER A 145 15.40 13.69 25.72
N PRO A 146 16.03 14.28 26.76
CA PRO A 146 16.46 13.51 27.93
C PRO A 146 15.32 13.13 28.87
N ARG A 147 14.16 13.79 28.78
CA ARG A 147 13.02 13.61 29.69
C ARG A 147 11.82 12.89 29.08
N ASN A 148 11.77 12.80 27.76
CA ASN A 148 10.67 12.20 27.03
C ASN A 148 11.12 10.92 26.36
N PRO A 149 10.36 9.82 26.41
CA PRO A 149 10.61 8.67 25.58
C PRO A 149 10.41 9.04 24.10
N VAL A 150 11.37 8.65 23.26
CA VAL A 150 11.37 8.87 21.80
C VAL A 150 11.38 7.53 21.11
N LEU A 151 10.52 7.37 20.10
CA LEU A 151 10.52 6.24 19.19
C LEU A 151 10.50 6.76 17.75
N LEU A 152 11.54 6.44 17.00
CA LEU A 152 11.62 6.69 15.57
C LEU A 152 11.38 5.38 14.82
N THR A 153 10.38 5.34 13.95
CA THR A 153 10.11 4.18 13.09
C THR A 153 10.80 4.37 11.74
N HIS A 154 11.49 3.34 11.31
CA HIS A 154 12.15 3.30 10.00
C HIS A 154 11.12 3.32 8.87
N VAL A 155 11.51 3.79 7.69
CA VAL A 155 10.65 3.89 6.50
C VAL A 155 10.00 2.55 6.13
N THR A 156 10.70 1.43 6.33
CA THR A 156 10.19 0.09 6.02
C THR A 156 9.21 -0.47 7.06
N GLY A 157 9.10 0.15 8.24
CA GLY A 157 8.31 -0.39 9.35
C GLY A 157 8.96 -1.57 10.11
N HIS A 158 10.06 -2.14 9.61
CA HIS A 158 10.74 -3.30 10.20
C HIS A 158 11.73 -2.94 11.31
N PHE A 159 12.06 -1.65 11.47
CA PHE A 159 13.01 -1.17 12.48
C PHE A 159 12.43 0.00 13.25
N SER A 160 12.83 0.10 14.50
CA SER A 160 12.58 1.29 15.32
C SER A 160 13.82 1.65 16.14
N VAL A 161 13.99 2.93 16.42
CA VAL A 161 15.04 3.41 17.33
C VAL A 161 14.41 4.09 18.52
N ALA A 162 14.70 3.55 19.71
CA ALA A 162 14.25 4.05 21.00
C ALA A 162 15.41 4.78 21.70
N ASN A 163 15.13 5.95 22.30
CA ASN A 163 16.09 6.58 23.20
C ASN A 163 16.13 5.87 24.57
N SER A 164 17.08 6.23 25.44
CA SER A 164 17.22 5.62 26.76
C SER A 164 15.99 5.78 27.65
N ALA A 165 15.22 6.84 27.49
CA ALA A 165 13.97 7.02 28.23
C ALA A 165 12.89 6.04 27.77
N ALA A 166 12.78 5.78 26.47
CA ALA A 166 11.87 4.79 25.91
C ALA A 166 12.26 3.36 26.32
N LEU A 167 13.56 3.00 26.22
CA LEU A 167 14.04 1.68 26.67
C LEU A 167 13.73 1.42 28.14
N ARG A 168 13.93 2.43 29.01
CA ARG A 168 13.57 2.33 30.44
C ARG A 168 12.08 2.15 30.67
N ALA A 169 11.25 2.86 29.90
CA ALA A 169 9.79 2.79 30.03
C ALA A 169 9.25 1.37 29.75
N VAL A 170 9.92 0.62 28.88
CA VAL A 170 9.54 -0.77 28.53
C VAL A 170 10.37 -1.83 29.25
N GLY A 171 11.34 -1.43 30.09
CA GLY A 171 12.18 -2.34 30.85
C GLY A 171 13.22 -3.10 30.01
N ILE A 172 13.59 -2.61 28.83
CA ILE A 172 14.64 -3.20 27.98
C ILE A 172 16.00 -2.85 28.56
N THR A 173 16.80 -3.89 28.86
CA THR A 173 18.15 -3.81 29.45
C THR A 173 19.11 -4.75 28.73
N ALA A 174 20.37 -4.77 29.13
CA ALA A 174 21.37 -5.73 28.65
C ALA A 174 20.95 -7.20 28.88
N ALA A 175 20.13 -7.46 29.91
CA ALA A 175 19.67 -8.82 30.24
C ALA A 175 18.38 -9.23 29.49
N THR A 176 17.73 -8.32 28.77
CA THR A 176 16.51 -8.63 28.02
C THR A 176 16.86 -9.54 26.82
N PRO A 177 16.26 -10.74 26.71
CA PRO A 177 16.53 -11.61 25.57
C PRO A 177 15.92 -11.06 24.28
N ASP A 178 16.46 -11.45 23.15
CA ASP A 178 15.85 -11.16 21.86
C ASP A 178 14.52 -11.93 21.73
N PRO A 179 13.46 -11.29 21.23
CA PRO A 179 12.20 -11.97 21.01
C PRO A 179 12.29 -12.91 19.79
N PRO A 180 11.47 -13.96 19.73
CA PRO A 180 11.38 -14.79 18.52
C PRO A 180 11.06 -13.93 17.29
N GLY A 181 11.84 -14.09 16.21
CA GLY A 181 11.68 -13.32 14.97
C GLY A 181 12.11 -11.86 15.07
N GLY A 182 12.99 -11.49 16.02
CA GLY A 182 13.52 -10.13 16.12
C GLY A 182 14.78 -10.04 16.94
N ALA A 183 15.42 -8.87 16.93
CA ALA A 183 16.66 -8.63 17.67
C ALA A 183 16.70 -7.25 18.32
N ILE A 184 17.33 -7.17 19.49
CA ILE A 184 17.69 -5.93 20.17
C ILE A 184 19.18 -5.67 19.89
N ALA A 185 19.49 -4.67 19.08
CA ALA A 185 20.89 -4.35 18.76
C ALA A 185 21.64 -3.89 20.01
N ARG A 186 22.86 -4.41 20.21
CA ARG A 186 23.71 -4.14 21.37
C ARG A 186 25.08 -3.64 20.96
N ASP A 187 25.69 -2.85 21.81
CA ASP A 187 27.07 -2.43 21.68
C ASP A 187 28.06 -3.52 22.16
N GLU A 188 29.35 -3.25 22.04
CA GLU A 188 30.44 -4.16 22.46
C GLU A 188 30.38 -4.54 23.95
N ARG A 189 29.65 -3.78 24.78
CA ARG A 189 29.47 -4.03 26.22
C ARG A 189 28.18 -4.80 26.52
N GLY A 190 27.43 -5.15 25.46
CA GLY A 190 26.13 -5.81 25.58
C GLY A 190 24.96 -4.88 25.90
N GLU A 191 25.17 -3.55 25.94
CA GLU A 191 24.11 -2.58 26.22
C GLU A 191 23.26 -2.32 24.96
N PRO A 192 21.92 -2.22 25.08
CA PRO A 192 21.04 -1.90 23.96
C PRO A 192 21.40 -0.55 23.32
N THR A 193 21.63 -0.54 22.01
CA THR A 193 21.93 0.71 21.26
C THR A 193 20.70 1.60 21.05
N GLY A 194 19.52 1.05 21.24
CA GLY A 194 18.24 1.67 20.91
C GLY A 194 17.62 1.13 19.62
N LEU A 195 18.40 0.52 18.74
CA LEU A 195 17.88 -0.09 17.51
C LEU A 195 17.18 -1.42 17.85
N LEU A 196 15.93 -1.53 17.40
CA LEU A 196 15.05 -2.68 17.58
C LEU A 196 14.64 -3.18 16.18
N ILE A 197 14.80 -4.47 15.96
CA ILE A 197 14.71 -5.13 14.65
C ILE A 197 13.51 -6.07 14.67
N GLU A 198 12.67 -6.01 13.62
CA GLU A 198 11.50 -6.87 13.40
C GLU A 198 10.59 -6.94 14.65
N THR A 199 10.31 -8.12 15.18
CA THR A 199 9.41 -8.27 16.33
C THR A 199 9.88 -7.52 17.58
N ALA A 200 11.17 -7.21 17.72
CA ALA A 200 11.67 -6.39 18.82
C ALA A 200 11.16 -4.93 18.76
N ALA A 201 10.87 -4.41 17.56
CA ALA A 201 10.28 -3.08 17.40
C ALA A 201 8.90 -2.97 18.08
N PHE A 202 8.14 -4.07 18.14
CA PHE A 202 6.83 -4.10 18.81
C PHE A 202 6.90 -4.10 20.34
N LEU A 203 8.06 -4.45 20.94
CA LEU A 203 8.20 -4.44 22.40
C LEU A 203 7.95 -3.04 22.98
N VAL A 204 8.34 -1.99 22.28
CA VAL A 204 8.14 -0.60 22.72
C VAL A 204 6.69 -0.18 22.57
N ASN A 205 6.00 -0.67 21.55
CA ASN A 205 4.60 -0.32 21.31
C ASN A 205 3.69 -0.70 22.50
N SER A 206 4.02 -1.79 23.22
CA SER A 206 3.22 -2.27 24.36
C SER A 206 3.20 -1.33 25.57
N ALA A 207 4.20 -0.46 25.72
CA ALA A 207 4.27 0.52 26.80
C ALA A 207 3.87 1.95 26.36
N MET A 208 3.65 2.16 25.09
CA MET A 208 3.06 3.41 24.63
C MET A 208 1.58 3.46 25.03
N PRO A 209 1.05 4.65 25.34
CA PRO A 209 -0.39 4.81 25.50
C PRO A 209 -1.11 4.21 24.28
N SER A 210 -2.04 3.29 24.54
CA SER A 210 -2.86 2.72 23.44
C SER A 210 -3.64 3.85 22.78
N GLN A 211 -3.60 3.89 21.47
CA GLN A 211 -4.42 4.83 20.73
C GLN A 211 -5.88 4.39 20.80
N GLY A 212 -6.73 5.32 21.23
CA GLY A 212 -8.16 5.09 21.21
C GLY A 212 -8.72 5.08 19.78
N PRO A 213 -9.95 4.55 19.59
CA PRO A 213 -10.57 4.50 18.26
C PRO A 213 -10.78 5.91 17.67
N ASP A 214 -10.95 6.95 18.48
CA ASP A 214 -11.09 8.33 18.02
C ASP A 214 -9.78 8.87 17.40
N GLU A 215 -8.62 8.59 18.00
CA GLU A 215 -7.31 8.99 17.48
C GLU A 215 -7.00 8.26 16.16
N LEU A 216 -7.29 6.96 16.12
CA LEU A 216 -7.13 6.14 14.91
C LEU A 216 -8.09 6.60 13.82
N ALA A 217 -9.32 6.98 14.17
CA ALA A 217 -10.26 7.54 13.20
C ALA A 217 -9.79 8.89 12.65
N ALA A 218 -9.21 9.75 13.47
CA ALA A 218 -8.61 11.00 12.99
C ALA A 218 -7.43 10.73 12.04
N ALA A 219 -6.57 9.76 12.36
CA ALA A 219 -5.48 9.33 11.47
C ALA A 219 -6.00 8.80 10.14
N LEU A 220 -7.00 7.91 10.16
CA LEU A 220 -7.63 7.38 8.96
C LEU A 220 -8.23 8.48 8.07
N GLN A 221 -8.81 9.54 8.65
CA GLN A 221 -9.34 10.67 7.87
C GLN A 221 -8.22 11.50 7.21
N LEU A 222 -7.04 11.62 7.83
CA LEU A 222 -5.88 12.23 7.19
C LEU A 222 -5.41 11.41 5.99
N ALA A 223 -5.33 10.10 6.14
CA ALA A 223 -4.99 9.18 5.06
C ALA A 223 -6.01 9.26 3.92
N ASP A 224 -7.33 9.23 4.24
CA ASP A 224 -8.42 9.36 3.27
C ASP A 224 -8.28 10.62 2.43
N ALA A 225 -8.03 11.77 3.06
CA ALA A 225 -7.84 13.03 2.36
C ALA A 225 -6.66 12.99 1.38
N GLU A 226 -5.56 12.33 1.76
CA GLU A 226 -4.39 12.20 0.91
C GLU A 226 -4.59 11.20 -0.22
N TYR A 227 -5.31 10.09 0.02
CA TYR A 227 -5.72 9.15 -1.03
C TYR A 227 -6.57 9.85 -2.09
N LEU A 228 -7.58 10.59 -1.69
CA LEU A 228 -8.46 11.31 -2.62
C LEU A 228 -7.70 12.33 -3.47
N ARG A 229 -6.72 13.03 -2.89
CA ARG A 229 -5.85 13.98 -3.61
C ARG A 229 -5.04 13.30 -4.72
N ASN A 230 -4.71 12.04 -4.53
CA ASN A 230 -3.92 11.24 -5.46
C ASN A 230 -4.77 10.31 -6.35
N GLY A 231 -6.10 10.47 -6.34
CA GLY A 231 -6.99 9.69 -7.18
C GLY A 231 -7.23 8.25 -6.72
N VAL A 232 -6.81 7.91 -5.51
CA VAL A 232 -7.06 6.58 -4.93
C VAL A 232 -8.49 6.54 -4.40
N THR A 233 -9.31 5.70 -5.00
CA THR A 233 -10.72 5.52 -4.64
C THR A 233 -10.97 4.25 -3.84
N SER A 234 -10.03 3.31 -3.89
CA SER A 234 -10.07 2.08 -3.11
C SER A 234 -8.69 1.71 -2.60
N VAL A 235 -8.63 1.12 -1.41
CA VAL A 235 -7.41 0.67 -0.75
C VAL A 235 -7.62 -0.72 -0.19
N HIS A 236 -6.68 -1.62 -0.45
CA HIS A 236 -6.56 -2.85 0.32
C HIS A 236 -5.69 -2.55 1.55
N ASP A 237 -6.33 -2.45 2.73
CA ASP A 237 -5.60 -2.36 3.98
C ASP A 237 -5.13 -3.74 4.40
N THR A 238 -3.86 -4.00 4.21
CA THR A 238 -3.24 -5.31 4.45
C THR A 238 -2.60 -5.41 5.83
N GLY A 239 -3.18 -4.77 6.82
CA GLY A 239 -2.61 -4.78 8.17
C GLY A 239 -3.52 -4.26 9.27
N ILE A 240 -4.85 -4.40 9.12
CA ILE A 240 -5.77 -3.96 10.16
C ILE A 240 -5.45 -4.67 11.47
N GLY A 241 -5.14 -3.90 12.50
CA GLY A 241 -4.75 -4.39 13.81
C GLY A 241 -3.25 -4.49 14.05
N LEU A 242 -2.42 -4.25 13.03
CA LEU A 242 -0.96 -4.21 13.18
C LEU A 242 -0.50 -3.13 14.17
N ILE A 243 -1.15 -1.98 14.15
CA ILE A 243 -0.77 -0.79 14.93
C ILE A 243 -1.65 -0.63 16.17
N GLY A 244 -2.97 -0.63 15.98
CA GLY A 244 -3.94 -0.31 17.03
C GLY A 244 -4.71 -1.52 17.57
N GLY A 245 -4.37 -2.73 17.17
CA GLY A 245 -5.11 -3.92 17.57
C GLY A 245 -6.59 -3.82 17.18
N GLU A 246 -7.48 -4.30 18.05
CA GLU A 246 -8.94 -4.26 17.84
C GLU A 246 -9.50 -2.83 17.73
N GLN A 247 -8.81 -1.83 18.30
CA GLN A 247 -9.24 -0.43 18.22
C GLN A 247 -9.19 0.11 16.79
N GLU A 248 -8.29 -0.41 15.96
CA GLU A 248 -8.20 -0.05 14.56
C GLU A 248 -9.43 -0.48 13.77
N LEU A 249 -9.88 -1.72 13.99
CA LEU A 249 -11.13 -2.22 13.40
C LEU A 249 -12.36 -1.43 13.91
N ALA A 250 -12.37 -1.06 15.18
CA ALA A 250 -13.43 -0.22 15.74
C ALA A 250 -13.48 1.17 15.09
N ALA A 251 -12.31 1.78 14.82
CA ALA A 251 -12.21 3.06 14.11
C ALA A 251 -12.77 2.97 12.67
N TYR A 252 -12.44 1.92 11.92
CA TYR A 252 -13.01 1.69 10.59
C TYR A 252 -14.54 1.58 10.64
N ARG A 253 -15.09 0.75 11.51
CA ARG A 253 -16.53 0.58 11.67
C ARG A 253 -17.23 1.90 12.03
N MET A 254 -16.64 2.67 12.93
CA MET A 254 -17.16 3.98 13.34
C MET A 254 -17.20 4.97 12.17
N LEU A 255 -16.12 5.10 11.41
CA LEU A 255 -16.04 6.02 10.28
C LEU A 255 -16.97 5.62 9.14
N THR A 256 -17.03 4.33 8.82
CA THR A 256 -17.90 3.80 7.76
C THR A 256 -19.37 4.00 8.10
N SER A 257 -19.78 3.67 9.34
CA SER A 257 -21.15 3.87 9.82
C SER A 257 -21.56 5.34 9.81
N ALA A 258 -20.61 6.25 10.02
CA ALA A 258 -20.83 7.70 9.99
C ALA A 258 -20.74 8.31 8.58
N GLY A 259 -20.39 7.54 7.53
CA GLY A 259 -20.15 8.04 6.18
C GLY A 259 -18.98 9.03 6.09
N LYS A 260 -18.00 8.91 7.00
CA LYS A 260 -16.85 9.83 7.11
C LYS A 260 -15.58 9.31 6.43
N LEU A 261 -15.56 8.08 5.96
CA LEU A 261 -14.53 7.52 5.12
C LEU A 261 -15.09 7.42 3.71
N ARG A 262 -14.42 8.04 2.75
CA ARG A 262 -14.89 8.11 1.35
C ARG A 262 -14.21 7.08 0.48
N THR A 263 -12.89 6.89 0.68
CA THR A 263 -12.13 5.82 0.05
C THR A 263 -12.71 4.47 0.49
N ARG A 264 -12.93 3.57 -0.47
CA ARG A 264 -13.41 2.22 -0.18
C ARG A 264 -12.28 1.39 0.38
N ILE A 265 -12.56 0.61 1.42
CA ILE A 265 -11.56 -0.21 2.10
C ILE A 265 -11.89 -1.68 1.94
N HIS A 266 -10.91 -2.44 1.48
CA HIS A 266 -10.90 -3.89 1.51
C HIS A 266 -9.88 -4.36 2.55
N GLY A 267 -10.35 -4.82 3.72
CA GLY A 267 -9.54 -5.07 4.89
C GLY A 267 -8.98 -6.49 4.95
N TYR A 268 -7.71 -6.59 5.34
CA TYR A 268 -7.04 -7.82 5.76
C TYR A 268 -6.66 -7.67 7.23
N LEU A 269 -7.22 -8.52 8.09
CA LEU A 269 -6.82 -8.54 9.49
C LEU A 269 -5.40 -9.05 9.63
N PHE A 270 -4.62 -8.41 10.47
CA PHE A 270 -3.33 -8.94 10.83
C PHE A 270 -3.51 -10.21 11.67
N HIS A 271 -2.81 -11.27 11.33
CA HIS A 271 -3.06 -12.62 11.85
C HIS A 271 -3.03 -12.74 13.38
N THR A 272 -2.36 -11.82 14.08
CA THR A 272 -2.31 -11.81 15.56
C THR A 272 -3.60 -11.34 16.21
N LEU A 273 -4.52 -10.72 15.46
CA LEU A 273 -5.86 -10.37 15.95
C LEU A 273 -6.81 -11.55 16.05
N LEU A 274 -6.42 -12.71 15.52
CA LEU A 274 -7.22 -13.92 15.58
C LEU A 274 -6.59 -14.89 16.60
N PRO A 275 -6.82 -14.69 17.91
CA PRO A 275 -6.40 -15.66 18.92
C PRO A 275 -7.07 -16.99 18.60
N GLY A 276 -6.32 -18.09 18.64
CA GLY A 276 -6.85 -19.41 18.33
C GLY A 276 -6.71 -19.88 16.88
N LEU A 277 -5.99 -19.16 16.00
CA LEU A 277 -5.57 -19.71 14.70
C LEU A 277 -4.88 -21.07 14.81
N ALA A 278 -4.24 -21.35 15.97
CA ALA A 278 -3.66 -22.65 16.30
C ALA A 278 -4.68 -23.63 16.93
N GLU A 279 -5.85 -23.15 17.37
CA GLU A 279 -6.85 -23.90 18.13
C GLU A 279 -8.15 -24.18 17.37
N GLY A 280 -8.37 -23.50 16.24
CA GLY A 280 -9.60 -23.67 15.46
C GLY A 280 -9.81 -22.58 14.39
N ALA A 281 -10.86 -22.73 13.62
CA ALA A 281 -11.19 -21.81 12.55
C ALA A 281 -11.62 -20.44 13.11
N PRO A 282 -11.10 -19.34 12.55
CA PRO A 282 -11.60 -18.00 12.85
C PRO A 282 -13.04 -17.81 12.37
N GLU A 283 -13.68 -16.73 12.80
CA GLU A 283 -14.98 -16.34 12.26
C GLU A 283 -14.92 -16.21 10.73
N SER A 284 -16.01 -16.57 10.09
CA SER A 284 -16.11 -16.48 8.62
C SER A 284 -15.97 -15.03 8.14
N PRO A 285 -15.47 -14.82 6.91
CA PRO A 285 -15.39 -13.49 6.32
C PRO A 285 -16.73 -12.75 6.34
N ASP A 286 -16.71 -11.46 6.58
CA ASP A 286 -17.88 -10.58 6.47
C ASP A 286 -17.90 -9.89 5.09
N PRO A 287 -18.63 -10.40 4.11
CA PRO A 287 -18.71 -9.82 2.77
C PRO A 287 -19.74 -8.68 2.68
N SER A 288 -20.23 -8.14 3.80
CA SER A 288 -21.55 -7.49 3.85
C SER A 288 -21.61 -6.08 3.24
N ASN A 289 -20.53 -5.46 2.80
CA ASN A 289 -20.62 -4.12 2.21
C ASN A 289 -19.58 -3.84 1.10
N PRO A 290 -19.81 -4.27 -0.15
CA PRO A 290 -18.89 -4.02 -1.25
C PRO A 290 -18.75 -2.53 -1.62
N ASP A 291 -19.68 -1.69 -1.18
CA ASP A 291 -19.70 -0.27 -1.52
C ASP A 291 -18.96 0.62 -0.49
N GLY A 292 -18.38 0.04 0.57
CA GLY A 292 -17.72 0.80 1.62
C GLY A 292 -16.53 0.08 2.26
N PHE A 293 -16.76 -0.60 3.38
CA PHE A 293 -15.77 -1.40 4.09
C PHE A 293 -16.09 -2.88 3.96
N THR A 294 -15.17 -3.64 3.39
CA THR A 294 -15.23 -5.10 3.32
C THR A 294 -14.04 -5.69 4.08
N MET A 295 -14.21 -6.88 4.63
CA MET A 295 -13.16 -7.57 5.38
C MET A 295 -13.27 -9.07 5.12
N ASN A 296 -12.42 -9.59 4.25
CA ASN A 296 -12.44 -11.00 3.88
C ASN A 296 -11.05 -11.62 3.78
N GLY A 297 -10.01 -10.90 4.17
CA GLY A 297 -8.63 -11.32 4.09
C GLY A 297 -7.90 -11.36 5.43
N ILE A 298 -6.86 -12.19 5.48
CA ILE A 298 -5.89 -12.27 6.58
C ILE A 298 -4.51 -11.98 6.04
N LYS A 299 -3.77 -11.09 6.73
CA LYS A 299 -2.36 -10.79 6.45
C LYS A 299 -1.45 -11.60 7.36
N ILE A 300 -0.46 -12.25 6.74
CA ILE A 300 0.68 -12.89 7.41
C ILE A 300 1.97 -12.24 6.90
N VAL A 301 2.98 -12.15 7.76
CA VAL A 301 4.33 -11.70 7.40
C VAL A 301 5.27 -12.90 7.53
N ALA A 302 5.90 -13.31 6.40
CA ALA A 302 6.79 -14.48 6.38
C ALA A 302 8.25 -14.11 6.57
N ASP A 303 8.70 -12.96 6.04
CA ASP A 303 10.07 -12.46 6.17
C ASP A 303 10.07 -10.93 6.31
N GLY A 304 11.26 -10.33 6.33
CA GLY A 304 11.41 -8.88 6.41
C GLY A 304 11.67 -8.19 5.06
N SER A 305 12.51 -7.15 5.04
CA SER A 305 12.79 -6.34 3.85
C SER A 305 14.21 -6.57 3.31
N ILE A 306 14.38 -6.47 1.99
CA ILE A 306 15.71 -6.60 1.35
C ILE A 306 16.65 -5.47 1.79
N GLN A 307 16.17 -4.22 1.82
CA GLN A 307 16.96 -3.06 2.24
C GLN A 307 17.31 -3.09 3.73
N GLY A 308 16.55 -3.83 4.54
CA GLY A 308 16.85 -4.08 5.95
C GLY A 308 17.73 -5.31 6.19
N ARG A 309 18.05 -6.08 5.16
CA ARG A 309 18.74 -7.39 5.23
C ARG A 309 18.02 -8.42 6.11
N THR A 310 16.71 -8.29 6.20
CA THR A 310 15.85 -9.24 6.92
C THR A 310 14.95 -10.06 5.98
N GLY A 311 14.88 -9.69 4.69
CA GLY A 311 14.25 -10.51 3.66
C GLY A 311 15.01 -11.82 3.46
N CYS A 312 14.30 -12.95 3.49
CA CYS A 312 14.91 -14.28 3.52
C CYS A 312 15.32 -14.74 2.12
N LEU A 313 16.63 -14.75 1.85
CA LEU A 313 17.23 -15.07 0.55
C LEU A 313 17.82 -16.48 0.52
N ALA A 314 17.67 -17.19 -0.59
CA ALA A 314 18.31 -18.47 -0.84
C ALA A 314 19.84 -18.34 -0.96
N GLU A 315 20.29 -17.29 -1.66
CA GLU A 315 21.70 -16.87 -1.67
C GLU A 315 21.85 -15.64 -0.78
N GLY A 316 22.91 -15.58 0.03
CA GLY A 316 23.18 -14.47 0.94
C GLY A 316 23.25 -13.10 0.25
N TYR A 317 23.21 -12.06 1.04
CA TYR A 317 23.33 -10.68 0.55
C TYR A 317 24.71 -10.42 -0.06
N THR A 318 24.78 -9.65 -1.13
CA THR A 318 26.05 -9.36 -1.82
C THR A 318 27.07 -8.67 -0.89
N CYS A 319 26.58 -7.79 0.00
CA CYS A 319 27.44 -7.11 0.98
C CYS A 319 27.87 -7.99 2.15
N ASP A 320 27.19 -9.12 2.38
CA ASP A 320 27.46 -10.07 3.45
C ASP A 320 26.92 -11.45 3.03
N PRO A 321 27.73 -12.27 2.35
CA PRO A 321 27.29 -13.55 1.78
C PRO A 321 26.84 -14.60 2.82
N ASP A 322 27.20 -14.44 4.07
CA ASP A 322 26.78 -15.32 5.17
C ASP A 322 25.42 -14.87 5.78
N GLU A 323 24.97 -13.64 5.46
CA GLU A 323 23.67 -13.13 5.89
C GLU A 323 22.59 -13.49 4.86
N HIS A 324 21.58 -14.22 5.29
CA HIS A 324 20.47 -14.68 4.46
C HIS A 324 19.12 -14.03 4.82
N GLY A 325 19.09 -13.12 5.78
CA GLY A 325 17.83 -12.64 6.36
C GLY A 325 17.18 -13.69 7.27
N MET A 326 15.88 -13.55 7.50
CA MET A 326 15.20 -14.45 8.44
C MET A 326 13.76 -14.73 8.04
N MET A 327 13.31 -15.96 8.29
CA MET A 327 11.89 -16.27 8.32
C MET A 327 11.32 -15.85 9.68
N LEU A 328 10.19 -15.12 9.66
CA LEU A 328 9.47 -14.74 10.90
C LEU A 328 8.55 -15.86 11.40
N LEU A 329 8.22 -16.80 10.53
CA LEU A 329 7.48 -18.03 10.84
C LEU A 329 8.21 -19.21 10.20
N GLU A 330 8.35 -20.29 10.95
CA GLU A 330 8.86 -21.55 10.39
C GLU A 330 7.97 -22.03 9.23
N PRO A 331 8.55 -22.56 8.11
CA PRO A 331 7.78 -22.92 6.91
C PRO A 331 6.60 -23.87 7.16
N ASP A 332 6.74 -24.82 8.08
CA ASP A 332 5.66 -25.75 8.43
C ASP A 332 4.55 -25.06 9.23
N GLU A 333 4.90 -24.08 10.07
CA GLU A 333 3.91 -23.27 10.78
C GLU A 333 3.15 -22.37 9.82
N LEU A 334 3.85 -21.70 8.89
CA LEU A 334 3.25 -20.89 7.83
C LEU A 334 2.25 -21.72 7.02
N SER A 335 2.65 -22.92 6.58
CA SER A 335 1.77 -23.83 5.81
C SER A 335 0.54 -24.24 6.60
N ARG A 336 0.67 -24.55 7.90
CA ARG A 336 -0.47 -24.90 8.77
C ARG A 336 -1.44 -23.74 8.93
N ARG A 337 -0.94 -22.51 9.12
CA ARG A 337 -1.78 -21.31 9.23
C ARG A 337 -2.52 -21.01 7.94
N ILE A 338 -1.84 -21.07 6.80
CA ILE A 338 -2.46 -20.90 5.48
C ILE A 338 -3.62 -21.90 5.31
N ALA A 339 -3.39 -23.17 5.61
CA ALA A 339 -4.42 -24.21 5.46
C ALA A 339 -5.62 -24.00 6.40
N ALA A 340 -5.37 -23.60 7.64
CA ALA A 340 -6.45 -23.32 8.61
C ALA A 340 -7.30 -22.13 8.18
N LEU A 341 -6.67 -21.06 7.67
CA LEU A 341 -7.37 -19.87 7.20
C LEU A 341 -8.16 -20.14 5.91
N ASP A 342 -7.58 -20.87 4.98
CA ASP A 342 -8.27 -21.28 3.76
C ASP A 342 -9.51 -22.14 4.08
N ALA A 343 -9.37 -23.12 4.98
CA ALA A 343 -10.48 -23.96 5.42
C ALA A 343 -11.61 -23.17 6.09
N ALA A 344 -11.28 -22.06 6.75
CA ALA A 344 -12.23 -21.12 7.35
C ALA A 344 -12.86 -20.13 6.34
N GLY A 345 -12.44 -20.16 5.08
CA GLY A 345 -13.00 -19.31 4.03
C GLY A 345 -12.27 -17.96 3.83
N TRP A 346 -11.15 -17.72 4.53
CA TRP A 346 -10.40 -16.49 4.39
C TRP A 346 -9.54 -16.48 3.11
N GLN A 347 -9.47 -15.33 2.47
CA GLN A 347 -8.37 -15.03 1.56
C GLN A 347 -7.09 -14.79 2.39
N VAL A 348 -5.97 -15.37 1.97
CA VAL A 348 -4.69 -15.20 2.67
C VAL A 348 -3.75 -14.39 1.80
N ALA A 349 -3.20 -13.32 2.37
CA ALA A 349 -2.17 -12.47 1.79
C ALA A 349 -0.89 -12.61 2.62
N VAL A 350 0.18 -13.13 2.03
CA VAL A 350 1.44 -13.38 2.74
C VAL A 350 2.53 -12.48 2.20
N HIS A 351 3.15 -11.69 3.08
CA HIS A 351 4.34 -10.89 2.77
C HIS A 351 5.52 -11.83 2.45
N GLY A 352 6.14 -11.62 1.31
CA GLY A 352 7.33 -12.35 0.89
C GLY A 352 8.20 -11.50 -0.03
N ASN A 353 9.34 -11.03 0.48
CA ASN A 353 10.31 -10.25 -0.26
C ASN A 353 11.46 -11.12 -0.78
N GLY A 354 12.05 -11.96 0.08
CA GLY A 354 13.13 -12.84 -0.26
C GLY A 354 12.66 -14.09 -0.99
N ASP A 355 13.46 -14.58 -1.93
CA ASP A 355 13.10 -15.73 -2.75
C ASP A 355 12.97 -17.02 -1.94
N ALA A 356 13.70 -17.20 -0.84
CA ALA A 356 13.50 -18.33 0.06
C ALA A 356 12.15 -18.25 0.81
N ALA A 357 11.73 -17.06 1.22
CA ALA A 357 10.40 -16.87 1.82
C ALA A 357 9.29 -17.12 0.78
N ILE A 358 9.47 -16.64 -0.45
CA ILE A 358 8.53 -16.88 -1.55
C ILE A 358 8.37 -18.38 -1.81
N ASP A 359 9.44 -19.20 -1.76
CA ASP A 359 9.33 -20.66 -1.87
C ASP A 359 8.45 -21.25 -0.78
N ALA A 360 8.68 -20.86 0.48
CA ALA A 360 7.88 -21.36 1.61
C ALA A 360 6.40 -20.99 1.49
N ILE A 361 6.10 -19.77 0.98
CA ILE A 361 4.72 -19.32 0.75
C ILE A 361 4.06 -20.13 -0.37
N ILE A 362 4.75 -20.32 -1.50
CA ILE A 362 4.26 -21.13 -2.62
C ILE A 362 4.00 -22.56 -2.17
N ASP A 363 4.91 -23.17 -1.38
CA ASP A 363 4.73 -24.51 -0.81
C ASP A 363 3.47 -24.59 0.07
N GLY A 364 3.23 -23.54 0.88
CA GLY A 364 2.03 -23.44 1.71
C GLY A 364 0.75 -23.42 0.88
N TYR A 365 0.69 -22.61 -0.16
CA TYR A 365 -0.46 -22.51 -1.05
C TYR A 365 -0.66 -23.77 -1.91
N ALA A 366 0.43 -24.33 -2.44
CA ALA A 366 0.35 -25.55 -3.27
C ALA A 366 -0.24 -26.75 -2.51
N ARG A 367 -0.06 -26.83 -1.18
CA ARG A 367 -0.67 -27.89 -0.33
C ARG A 367 -2.20 -27.79 -0.24
N LEU A 368 -2.80 -26.64 -0.60
CA LEU A 368 -4.27 -26.48 -0.62
C LEU A 368 -4.92 -27.18 -1.83
N GLY A 369 -4.12 -27.58 -2.82
CA GLY A 369 -4.59 -28.11 -4.09
C GLY A 369 -5.00 -27.01 -5.07
N ALA A 370 -5.31 -27.42 -6.30
CA ALA A 370 -5.67 -26.47 -7.35
C ALA A 370 -6.91 -25.64 -6.94
N PRO A 371 -6.91 -24.32 -7.19
CA PRO A 371 -7.94 -23.40 -6.71
C PRO A 371 -9.28 -23.53 -7.46
N GLU A 372 -9.50 -24.62 -8.19
CA GLU A 372 -10.74 -24.82 -8.96
C GLU A 372 -11.98 -24.69 -8.05
N GLY A 373 -12.64 -23.53 -8.17
CA GLY A 373 -13.96 -23.27 -7.58
C GLY A 373 -13.99 -22.54 -6.23
N THR A 374 -12.87 -22.29 -5.56
CA THR A 374 -12.91 -21.55 -4.28
C THR A 374 -12.99 -20.03 -4.44
N GLY A 375 -12.47 -19.49 -5.55
CA GLY A 375 -12.46 -18.04 -5.84
C GLY A 375 -11.61 -17.18 -4.88
N ARG A 376 -10.88 -17.79 -3.94
CA ARG A 376 -10.21 -17.07 -2.84
C ARG A 376 -8.98 -16.26 -3.22
N ARG A 377 -8.35 -16.49 -4.38
CA ARG A 377 -7.29 -15.67 -4.96
C ARG A 377 -6.18 -15.32 -3.96
N HIS A 378 -5.63 -16.35 -3.28
CA HIS A 378 -4.49 -16.16 -2.37
C HIS A 378 -3.34 -15.46 -3.09
N ARG A 379 -2.59 -14.62 -2.37
CA ARG A 379 -1.58 -13.80 -3.01
C ARG A 379 -0.32 -13.61 -2.18
N ILE A 380 0.78 -13.35 -2.89
CA ILE A 380 2.06 -12.96 -2.29
C ILE A 380 2.17 -11.44 -2.37
N GLU A 381 2.38 -10.81 -1.22
CA GLU A 381 2.62 -9.39 -1.12
C GLU A 381 4.09 -9.09 -1.41
N HIS A 382 4.34 -7.99 -2.09
CA HIS A 382 5.62 -7.50 -2.61
C HIS A 382 6.23 -8.40 -3.68
N CYS A 383 6.38 -9.71 -3.44
CA CYS A 383 6.87 -10.70 -4.40
C CYS A 383 8.17 -10.23 -5.08
N GLN A 384 9.06 -9.56 -4.27
CA GLN A 384 10.08 -8.66 -4.78
C GLN A 384 11.17 -9.39 -5.57
N THR A 385 11.70 -10.49 -5.03
CA THR A 385 12.83 -11.23 -5.64
C THR A 385 12.42 -12.55 -6.29
N ALA A 386 11.14 -12.69 -6.67
CA ALA A 386 10.63 -13.91 -7.26
C ALA A 386 11.45 -14.37 -8.48
N ARG A 387 11.84 -15.64 -8.48
CA ARG A 387 12.56 -16.29 -9.58
C ARG A 387 11.61 -16.79 -10.66
N GLU A 388 12.13 -17.08 -11.84
CA GLU A 388 11.33 -17.58 -12.97
C GLU A 388 10.63 -18.92 -12.63
N ASP A 389 11.34 -19.86 -11.97
CA ASP A 389 10.78 -21.13 -11.53
C ASP A 389 9.66 -20.95 -10.48
N GLN A 390 9.76 -19.95 -9.62
CA GLN A 390 8.72 -19.61 -8.66
C GLN A 390 7.49 -19.03 -9.35
N LEU A 391 7.68 -18.16 -10.36
CA LEU A 391 6.58 -17.64 -11.16
C LEU A 391 5.86 -18.76 -11.95
N ASP A 392 6.60 -19.77 -12.46
CA ASP A 392 5.99 -20.96 -13.07
C ASP A 392 5.06 -21.67 -12.07
N ARG A 393 5.55 -21.92 -10.85
CA ARG A 393 4.77 -22.55 -9.77
C ARG A 393 3.59 -21.70 -9.30
N MET A 394 3.75 -20.37 -9.26
CA MET A 394 2.64 -19.45 -8.95
C MET A 394 1.53 -19.57 -9.99
N ALA A 395 1.89 -19.57 -11.28
CA ALA A 395 0.92 -19.73 -12.36
C ALA A 395 0.20 -21.08 -12.31
N GLU A 396 0.94 -22.18 -12.10
CA GLU A 396 0.39 -23.53 -11.96
C GLU A 396 -0.60 -23.67 -10.79
N ASN A 397 -0.38 -22.94 -9.70
CA ASN A 397 -1.21 -22.99 -8.50
C ASN A 397 -2.21 -21.82 -8.38
N GLY A 398 -2.35 -20.98 -9.42
CA GLY A 398 -3.28 -19.84 -9.41
C GLY A 398 -2.99 -18.80 -8.33
N ILE A 399 -1.74 -18.68 -7.89
CA ILE A 399 -1.31 -17.72 -6.87
C ILE A 399 -1.14 -16.35 -7.50
N ALA A 400 -1.83 -15.34 -6.97
CA ALA A 400 -1.73 -13.95 -7.41
C ALA A 400 -0.57 -13.21 -6.73
N ALA A 401 -0.25 -12.01 -7.21
CA ALA A 401 0.77 -11.14 -6.62
C ALA A 401 0.28 -9.71 -6.41
N SER A 402 0.82 -9.03 -5.43
CA SER A 402 0.73 -7.58 -5.27
C SER A 402 2.15 -7.03 -5.25
N PHE A 403 2.58 -6.36 -6.34
CA PHE A 403 3.97 -5.94 -6.50
C PHE A 403 4.22 -4.54 -5.95
N PHE A 404 5.23 -4.40 -5.10
CA PHE A 404 5.74 -3.10 -4.66
C PHE A 404 6.71 -2.53 -5.71
N ILE A 405 6.15 -1.97 -6.79
CA ILE A 405 6.95 -1.55 -7.95
C ILE A 405 7.89 -0.37 -7.66
N LYS A 406 7.57 0.48 -6.69
CA LYS A 406 8.39 1.63 -6.32
C LYS A 406 9.75 1.27 -5.70
N HIS A 407 9.97 0.01 -5.30
CA HIS A 407 11.31 -0.51 -4.96
C HIS A 407 12.35 -0.21 -6.04
N VAL A 408 11.96 -0.24 -7.31
CA VAL A 408 12.84 0.07 -8.44
C VAL A 408 13.42 1.49 -8.33
N TYR A 409 12.57 2.46 -8.05
CA TYR A 409 12.98 3.86 -7.96
C TYR A 409 13.71 4.17 -6.65
N TYR A 410 13.10 3.85 -5.51
CA TYR A 410 13.60 4.29 -4.21
C TYR A 410 14.85 3.54 -3.74
N TRP A 411 14.98 2.26 -4.05
CA TRP A 411 16.10 1.43 -3.57
C TRP A 411 16.84 0.67 -4.69
N GLY A 412 16.47 0.86 -5.96
CA GLY A 412 17.01 0.11 -7.09
C GLY A 412 18.53 0.15 -7.22
N ASP A 413 19.13 1.33 -7.03
CA ASP A 413 20.60 1.47 -7.06
C ASP A 413 21.26 0.66 -5.93
N ARG A 414 20.72 0.70 -4.73
CA ARG A 414 21.25 -0.05 -3.58
C ARG A 414 20.98 -1.55 -3.69
N HIS A 415 19.85 -1.94 -4.24
CA HIS A 415 19.60 -3.36 -4.53
C HIS A 415 20.65 -3.90 -5.49
N ARG A 416 21.03 -3.12 -6.52
CA ARG A 416 22.06 -3.51 -7.48
C ARG A 416 23.46 -3.50 -6.85
N ASP A 417 23.82 -2.45 -6.13
CA ASP A 417 25.21 -2.17 -5.76
C ASP A 417 25.58 -2.76 -4.38
N VAL A 418 24.59 -2.99 -3.50
CA VAL A 418 24.83 -3.38 -2.11
C VAL A 418 24.17 -4.72 -1.77
N PHE A 419 22.86 -4.89 -2.01
CA PHE A 419 22.12 -5.99 -1.40
C PHE A 419 22.07 -7.27 -2.24
N LEU A 420 21.74 -7.14 -3.54
CA LEU A 420 21.45 -8.29 -4.41
C LEU A 420 22.50 -8.52 -5.50
N GLY A 421 23.30 -7.49 -5.81
CA GLY A 421 24.16 -7.51 -6.99
C GLY A 421 23.36 -7.32 -8.29
N PRO A 422 24.04 -7.06 -9.44
CA PRO A 422 23.39 -6.65 -10.68
C PRO A 422 22.43 -7.71 -11.26
N GLU A 423 22.77 -8.99 -11.17
CA GLU A 423 21.99 -10.06 -11.78
C GLU A 423 20.67 -10.33 -11.04
N ARG A 424 20.66 -10.31 -9.71
CA ARG A 424 19.43 -10.49 -8.94
C ARG A 424 18.58 -9.21 -8.95
N ALA A 425 19.22 -8.03 -8.79
CA ALA A 425 18.53 -6.76 -8.75
C ALA A 425 17.77 -6.43 -10.04
N ARG A 426 18.28 -6.81 -11.23
CA ARG A 426 17.58 -6.55 -12.50
C ARG A 426 16.21 -7.24 -12.58
N ARG A 427 15.97 -8.28 -11.77
CA ARG A 427 14.74 -9.06 -11.76
C ARG A 427 13.75 -8.66 -10.66
N ILE A 428 14.06 -7.70 -9.79
CA ILE A 428 13.11 -7.29 -8.74
C ILE A 428 11.78 -6.84 -9.34
N SER A 429 10.69 -7.20 -8.68
CA SER A 429 9.33 -6.95 -9.18
C SER A 429 9.17 -7.38 -10.64
N PRO A 430 9.16 -8.69 -10.94
CA PRO A 430 9.26 -9.24 -12.30
C PRO A 430 7.93 -9.18 -13.05
N LEU A 431 7.46 -7.96 -13.39
CA LEU A 431 6.13 -7.71 -13.95
C LEU A 431 5.91 -8.36 -15.31
N ALA A 432 6.88 -8.21 -16.24
CA ALA A 432 6.76 -8.79 -17.58
C ALA A 432 6.76 -10.32 -17.53
N SER A 433 7.60 -10.92 -16.66
CA SER A 433 7.64 -12.37 -16.45
C SER A 433 6.34 -12.89 -15.84
N ALA A 434 5.76 -12.20 -14.86
CA ALA A 434 4.47 -12.55 -14.26
C ALA A 434 3.33 -12.45 -15.30
N ARG A 435 3.28 -11.34 -16.05
CA ARG A 435 2.28 -11.11 -17.10
C ARG A 435 2.32 -12.18 -18.19
N SER A 436 3.53 -12.57 -18.64
CA SER A 436 3.69 -13.58 -19.70
C SER A 436 3.16 -14.96 -19.30
N ARG A 437 3.07 -15.23 -17.99
CA ARG A 437 2.52 -16.47 -17.41
C ARG A 437 1.04 -16.39 -17.07
N GLY A 438 0.41 -15.24 -17.30
CA GLY A 438 -0.98 -15.03 -16.93
C GLY A 438 -1.23 -14.92 -15.42
N ILE A 439 -0.19 -14.63 -14.63
CA ILE A 439 -0.35 -14.36 -13.20
C ILE A 439 -1.11 -13.04 -13.04
N HIS A 440 -2.22 -13.08 -12.30
CA HIS A 440 -2.93 -11.87 -11.93
C HIS A 440 -2.15 -11.08 -10.89
N PHE A 441 -1.96 -9.78 -11.11
CA PHE A 441 -1.26 -8.94 -10.16
C PHE A 441 -1.80 -7.52 -10.08
N GLY A 442 -1.74 -6.95 -8.87
CA GLY A 442 -1.90 -5.52 -8.63
C GLY A 442 -0.57 -4.84 -8.36
N LEU A 443 -0.58 -3.51 -8.42
CA LEU A 443 0.54 -2.66 -8.06
C LEU A 443 0.20 -1.84 -6.81
N HIS A 444 1.21 -1.49 -6.01
CA HIS A 444 1.00 -0.73 -4.79
C HIS A 444 2.17 0.18 -4.40
N SER A 445 1.89 1.09 -3.47
CA SER A 445 2.85 2.04 -2.89
C SER A 445 3.35 1.62 -1.52
N ASP A 446 2.63 0.75 -0.81
CA ASP A 446 2.91 0.36 0.58
C ASP A 446 3.05 1.57 1.52
N THR A 447 2.16 2.56 1.35
CA THR A 447 2.23 3.80 2.12
C THR A 447 2.03 3.52 3.62
N PRO A 448 2.89 4.04 4.52
CA PRO A 448 3.80 5.18 4.35
C PRO A 448 5.24 4.84 3.91
N VAL A 449 5.53 3.59 3.51
CA VAL A 449 6.88 3.16 3.09
C VAL A 449 7.36 3.99 1.88
N THR A 450 6.48 4.22 0.90
CA THR A 450 6.72 5.21 -0.17
C THR A 450 5.53 6.17 -0.27
N PRO A 451 5.70 7.33 -0.94
CA PRO A 451 4.60 8.25 -1.20
C PRO A 451 3.45 7.61 -1.97
N VAL A 452 2.22 8.14 -1.78
CA VAL A 452 0.99 7.59 -2.37
C VAL A 452 0.98 7.57 -3.90
N PRO A 453 1.40 8.65 -4.66
CA PRO A 453 0.96 8.84 -6.04
C PRO A 453 1.06 7.58 -6.93
N PRO A 454 -0.07 6.98 -7.37
CA PRO A 454 -0.06 5.81 -8.25
C PRO A 454 0.58 6.09 -9.62
N LEU A 455 0.52 7.34 -10.10
CA LEU A 455 1.17 7.75 -11.35
C LEU A 455 2.69 7.56 -11.30
N GLU A 456 3.33 7.74 -10.15
CA GLU A 456 4.74 7.41 -9.95
C GLU A 456 4.97 5.89 -10.02
N GLY A 457 4.08 5.08 -9.44
CA GLY A 457 4.14 3.62 -9.53
C GLY A 457 3.95 3.12 -10.97
N ILE A 458 3.02 3.70 -11.72
CA ILE A 458 2.81 3.42 -13.14
C ILE A 458 4.08 3.78 -13.93
N TRP A 459 4.65 4.94 -13.67
CA TRP A 459 5.92 5.34 -14.27
C TRP A 459 7.05 4.36 -13.93
N CYS A 460 7.18 3.93 -12.67
CA CYS A 460 8.18 2.93 -12.27
C CYS A 460 8.01 1.61 -13.04
N ALA A 461 6.78 1.15 -13.26
CA ALA A 461 6.49 -0.08 -13.98
C ALA A 461 6.87 -0.01 -15.48
N VAL A 462 6.73 1.17 -16.07
CA VAL A 462 6.99 1.42 -17.50
C VAL A 462 8.45 1.80 -17.75
N ALA A 463 9.00 2.75 -16.97
CA ALA A 463 10.33 3.31 -17.18
C ALA A 463 11.45 2.47 -16.57
N ARG A 464 11.17 1.73 -15.49
CA ARG A 464 12.18 0.93 -14.75
C ARG A 464 13.43 1.72 -14.39
N GLN A 465 13.26 2.98 -14.02
CA GLN A 465 14.35 3.90 -13.73
C GLN A 465 14.55 4.07 -12.21
N THR A 466 15.80 4.01 -11.77
CA THR A 466 16.20 4.25 -10.37
C THR A 466 16.27 5.75 -10.06
N SER A 467 16.43 6.10 -8.78
CA SER A 467 16.58 7.50 -8.35
C SER A 467 17.82 8.18 -8.92
N SER A 468 18.89 7.43 -9.25
CA SER A 468 20.06 7.96 -9.96
C SER A 468 19.88 8.08 -11.47
N GLY A 469 18.72 7.71 -12.00
CA GLY A 469 18.41 7.76 -13.43
C GLY A 469 18.87 6.54 -14.23
N GLN A 470 19.37 5.49 -13.59
CA GLN A 470 19.79 4.26 -14.28
C GLN A 470 18.60 3.33 -14.53
N LEU A 471 18.70 2.52 -15.59
CA LEU A 471 17.71 1.49 -15.87
C LEU A 471 17.99 0.23 -15.04
N LEU A 472 16.96 -0.31 -14.39
CA LEU A 472 17.04 -1.54 -13.61
C LEU A 472 16.07 -2.59 -14.17
N GLY A 473 16.62 -3.58 -14.89
CA GLY A 473 15.83 -4.66 -15.49
C GLY A 473 14.77 -4.17 -16.49
N PRO A 474 15.15 -3.44 -17.56
CA PRO A 474 14.19 -2.92 -18.54
C PRO A 474 13.37 -4.02 -19.22
N GLU A 475 13.85 -5.26 -19.23
CA GLU A 475 13.12 -6.43 -19.72
C GLU A 475 11.89 -6.79 -18.85
N GLN A 476 11.81 -6.27 -17.63
CA GLN A 476 10.65 -6.42 -16.76
C GLN A 476 9.66 -5.26 -16.85
N ALA A 477 9.90 -4.30 -17.76
CA ALA A 477 8.95 -3.22 -18.03
C ALA A 477 7.66 -3.76 -18.66
N ILE A 478 6.55 -3.10 -18.33
CA ILE A 478 5.25 -3.34 -18.95
C ILE A 478 4.76 -2.07 -19.65
N ASP A 479 3.79 -2.20 -20.55
CA ASP A 479 3.19 -1.04 -21.21
C ASP A 479 2.30 -0.23 -20.26
N VAL A 480 2.00 1.02 -20.63
CA VAL A 480 1.26 1.98 -19.81
C VAL A 480 -0.14 1.46 -19.46
N GLU A 481 -0.82 0.80 -20.43
CA GLU A 481 -2.17 0.27 -20.20
C GLU A 481 -2.14 -0.86 -19.19
N ALA A 482 -1.17 -1.78 -19.27
CA ALA A 482 -0.98 -2.83 -18.27
C ALA A 482 -0.66 -2.26 -16.88
N ALA A 483 0.14 -1.19 -16.80
CA ALA A 483 0.43 -0.53 -15.53
C ALA A 483 -0.80 0.17 -14.93
N LEU A 484 -1.61 0.84 -15.77
CA LEU A 484 -2.91 1.40 -15.35
C LEU A 484 -3.86 0.31 -14.84
N ARG A 485 -3.95 -0.82 -15.53
CA ARG A 485 -4.76 -1.97 -15.11
C ARG A 485 -4.28 -2.51 -13.77
N GLY A 486 -2.96 -2.56 -13.54
CA GLY A 486 -2.37 -2.97 -12.25
C GLY A 486 -2.77 -2.09 -11.05
N TYR A 487 -3.11 -0.82 -11.29
CA TYR A 487 -3.66 0.11 -10.30
C TYR A 487 -5.19 0.28 -10.40
N THR A 488 -5.90 -0.52 -11.18
CA THR A 488 -7.35 -0.41 -11.34
C THR A 488 -8.02 -1.79 -11.36
N ILE A 489 -8.36 -2.32 -12.53
CA ILE A 489 -9.15 -3.56 -12.66
C ILE A 489 -8.42 -4.80 -12.15
N ASP A 490 -7.09 -4.90 -12.38
CA ASP A 490 -6.33 -6.06 -11.93
C ASP A 490 -6.10 -6.01 -10.41
N ALA A 491 -5.95 -4.80 -9.81
CA ALA A 491 -5.98 -4.64 -8.35
C ALA A 491 -7.36 -4.99 -7.76
N ALA A 492 -8.45 -4.56 -8.39
CA ALA A 492 -9.81 -4.93 -7.96
C ALA A 492 -10.03 -6.44 -8.03
N TYR A 493 -9.47 -7.12 -9.03
CA TYR A 493 -9.49 -8.58 -9.14
C TYR A 493 -8.89 -9.27 -7.91
N LEU A 494 -7.81 -8.74 -7.34
CA LEU A 494 -7.17 -9.33 -6.15
C LEU A 494 -8.09 -9.38 -4.93
N ALA A 495 -9.09 -8.51 -4.88
CA ALA A 495 -10.10 -8.45 -3.82
C ALA A 495 -11.42 -9.17 -4.18
N GLY A 496 -11.56 -9.67 -5.42
CA GLY A 496 -12.82 -10.21 -5.92
C GLY A 496 -13.86 -9.14 -6.27
N GLU A 497 -13.43 -7.92 -6.54
CA GLU A 497 -14.30 -6.74 -6.74
C GLU A 497 -14.33 -6.23 -8.19
N GLU A 498 -13.74 -6.94 -9.14
CA GLU A 498 -13.63 -6.53 -10.54
C GLU A 498 -14.99 -6.41 -11.26
N GLU A 499 -16.00 -7.09 -10.78
CA GLU A 499 -17.37 -6.96 -11.32
C GLU A 499 -18.06 -5.66 -10.85
N SER A 500 -17.53 -5.02 -9.80
CA SER A 500 -18.12 -3.81 -9.22
C SER A 500 -17.32 -2.54 -9.47
N LYS A 501 -16.01 -2.63 -9.69
CA LYS A 501 -15.11 -1.46 -9.85
C LYS A 501 -13.85 -1.80 -10.66
N GLY A 502 -12.98 -0.80 -10.86
CA GLY A 502 -11.67 -0.93 -11.50
C GLY A 502 -11.69 -0.75 -13.03
N SER A 503 -12.86 -0.69 -13.65
CA SER A 503 -13.04 -0.28 -15.05
C SER A 503 -14.29 0.57 -15.20
N ILE A 504 -14.38 1.36 -16.27
CA ILE A 504 -15.57 2.15 -16.61
C ILE A 504 -16.45 1.30 -17.51
N GLU A 505 -17.41 0.60 -16.88
CA GLU A 505 -18.39 -0.24 -17.56
C GLU A 505 -19.77 -0.01 -16.96
N VAL A 506 -20.83 -0.10 -17.80
CA VAL A 506 -22.21 0.11 -17.35
C VAL A 506 -22.55 -0.86 -16.22
N GLY A 507 -23.08 -0.33 -15.12
CA GLY A 507 -23.44 -1.08 -13.91
C GLY A 507 -22.37 -1.08 -12.82
N LYS A 508 -21.09 -0.82 -13.13
CA LYS A 508 -20.03 -0.69 -12.14
C LYS A 508 -20.12 0.64 -11.40
N LEU A 509 -19.47 0.73 -10.26
CA LEU A 509 -19.37 1.93 -9.45
C LEU A 509 -18.78 3.09 -10.26
N ALA A 510 -19.35 4.26 -10.12
CA ALA A 510 -18.86 5.47 -10.76
C ALA A 510 -17.71 6.09 -9.93
N ASP A 511 -16.64 5.31 -9.76
CA ASP A 511 -15.38 5.71 -9.12
C ASP A 511 -14.40 6.08 -10.23
N LEU A 512 -14.13 7.37 -10.37
CA LEU A 512 -13.45 7.96 -11.51
C LEU A 512 -12.41 8.98 -11.07
N ILE A 513 -11.39 9.18 -11.88
CA ILE A 513 -10.45 10.29 -11.71
C ILE A 513 -10.24 11.03 -13.02
N VAL A 514 -10.02 12.33 -12.90
CA VAL A 514 -9.64 13.19 -14.02
C VAL A 514 -8.14 13.41 -13.96
N LEU A 515 -7.44 13.02 -15.01
CA LEU A 515 -6.02 13.28 -15.21
C LEU A 515 -5.81 14.48 -16.13
N SER A 516 -4.72 15.23 -15.89
CA SER A 516 -4.38 16.42 -16.70
C SER A 516 -4.19 16.12 -18.19
N GLU A 517 -3.66 14.94 -18.52
CA GLU A 517 -3.43 14.47 -19.90
C GLU A 517 -3.71 12.95 -20.00
N ASP A 518 -3.77 12.42 -21.21
CA ASP A 518 -3.90 10.97 -21.46
C ASP A 518 -2.55 10.27 -21.20
N PRO A 519 -2.44 9.41 -20.16
CA PRO A 519 -1.21 8.74 -19.82
C PRO A 519 -0.72 7.77 -20.90
N THR A 520 -1.59 7.33 -21.81
CA THR A 520 -1.24 6.44 -22.93
C THR A 520 -0.74 7.20 -24.16
N ALA A 521 -0.89 8.53 -24.18
CA ALA A 521 -0.50 9.39 -25.29
C ALA A 521 0.72 10.27 -25.00
N VAL A 522 1.10 10.43 -23.71
CA VAL A 522 2.31 11.18 -23.33
C VAL A 522 3.56 10.32 -23.46
N ASP A 523 4.73 10.97 -23.54
CA ASP A 523 6.00 10.26 -23.39
C ASP A 523 6.04 9.54 -22.04
N PRO A 524 6.43 8.25 -21.99
CA PRO A 524 6.46 7.49 -20.73
C PRO A 524 7.24 8.17 -19.59
N SER A 525 8.29 8.94 -19.89
CA SER A 525 9.06 9.68 -18.88
C SER A 525 8.25 10.76 -18.16
N ARG A 526 7.15 11.24 -18.77
CA ARG A 526 6.27 12.28 -18.23
C ARG A 526 5.11 11.76 -17.39
N ILE A 527 4.88 10.45 -17.35
CA ILE A 527 3.71 9.88 -16.66
C ILE A 527 3.66 10.32 -15.19
N ARG A 528 4.80 10.33 -14.50
CA ARG A 528 4.88 10.75 -13.09
C ARG A 528 4.62 12.25 -12.87
N ASP A 529 4.69 13.07 -13.93
CA ASP A 529 4.46 14.51 -13.87
C ASP A 529 2.98 14.86 -14.11
N LEU A 530 2.18 13.89 -14.56
CA LEU A 530 0.74 14.04 -14.70
C LEU A 530 0.11 14.27 -13.34
N THR A 531 -1.00 15.00 -13.34
CA THR A 531 -1.71 15.34 -12.12
C THR A 531 -3.12 14.75 -12.11
N VAL A 532 -3.58 14.38 -10.93
CA VAL A 532 -5.00 14.16 -10.68
C VAL A 532 -5.63 15.53 -10.46
N ASP A 533 -6.68 15.85 -11.21
CA ASP A 533 -7.38 17.13 -11.14
C ASP A 533 -8.75 17.02 -10.44
N ALA A 534 -9.34 15.83 -10.45
CA ALA A 534 -10.56 15.54 -9.71
C ALA A 534 -10.67 14.05 -9.38
N THR A 535 -11.33 13.77 -8.27
CA THR A 535 -11.66 12.41 -7.82
C THR A 535 -13.16 12.33 -7.56
N VAL A 536 -13.79 11.32 -8.15
CA VAL A 536 -15.22 11.03 -8.06
C VAL A 536 -15.38 9.65 -7.44
N ILE A 537 -16.22 9.52 -6.43
CA ILE A 537 -16.58 8.23 -5.80
C ILE A 537 -18.11 8.12 -5.78
N GLY A 538 -18.62 7.02 -6.33
CA GLY A 538 -20.06 6.78 -6.42
C GLY A 538 -20.78 7.92 -7.17
N GLY A 539 -20.19 8.43 -8.25
CA GLY A 539 -20.75 9.53 -9.04
C GLY A 539 -20.73 10.90 -8.37
N ARG A 540 -20.09 11.04 -7.21
CA ARG A 540 -19.97 12.31 -6.47
C ARG A 540 -18.54 12.82 -6.52
N LEU A 541 -18.38 14.10 -6.88
CA LEU A 541 -17.09 14.79 -6.79
C LEU A 541 -16.69 14.91 -5.31
N VAL A 542 -15.63 14.21 -4.91
CA VAL A 542 -15.15 14.15 -3.51
C VAL A 542 -13.89 14.97 -3.29
N TRP A 543 -13.14 15.21 -4.35
CA TRP A 543 -11.95 16.08 -4.33
C TRP A 543 -11.74 16.70 -5.71
N GLN A 544 -11.26 17.94 -5.72
CA GLN A 544 -10.88 18.67 -6.93
C GLN A 544 -9.67 19.54 -6.62
N ARG A 545 -8.71 19.59 -7.55
CA ARG A 545 -7.57 20.50 -7.48
C ARG A 545 -8.07 21.93 -7.63
N ASP A 546 -7.62 22.82 -6.76
CA ASP A 546 -7.90 24.26 -6.92
C ASP A 546 -7.34 24.72 -8.27
N PRO A 547 -8.11 25.52 -9.05
CA PRO A 547 -7.58 26.11 -10.26
C PRO A 547 -6.33 26.93 -9.87
N VAL A 548 -5.18 26.60 -10.49
CA VAL A 548 -3.97 27.44 -10.34
C VAL A 548 -4.38 28.86 -10.74
N PRO A 549 -4.23 29.88 -9.88
CA PRO A 549 -4.52 31.25 -10.27
C PRO A 549 -3.77 31.53 -11.56
N ALA A 550 -4.45 31.99 -12.60
CA ALA A 550 -3.82 32.34 -13.86
C ALA A 550 -2.68 33.31 -13.54
N GLY A 551 -1.46 32.79 -13.54
CA GLY A 551 -0.27 33.54 -13.20
C GLY A 551 -0.19 34.71 -14.13
N GLY A 552 -0.23 35.91 -13.56
CA GLY A 552 0.03 37.12 -14.31
C GLY A 552 1.37 36.96 -15.02
N ALA A 553 1.34 36.99 -16.34
CA ALA A 553 2.52 37.09 -17.16
C ALA A 553 3.38 38.24 -16.60
N ARG A 554 4.59 37.93 -16.15
CA ARG A 554 5.69 38.89 -15.98
C ARG A 554 6.75 38.63 -17.02
#